data_9ddbdec169a2bd8d4475f630ecd4beb7
#
_entry.id   9ddbdec169a2bd8d4475f630ecd4beb7
#
_cell.length_a   1.000
_cell.length_b   1.000
_cell.length_c   1.000
_cell.angle_alpha   90.00
_cell.angle_beta   90.00
_cell.angle_gamma   90.00
#
_symmetry.space_group_name_H-M   'P 1'
#
loop_
_entity.id
_entity.type
_entity.pdbx_description
1 polymer ?
#
loop_
_entity_poly.entity_id
_entity_poly.type
_entity_poly.pdbx_seq_one_letter_code
_entity_poly.pdbx_strand_id
1 'polypeptide(L)'
;MTSLTEVPGEPTSAVTGPGGSLSDQLDGAHVAVVGLGRTGRAVVDALATLGARIHVFDSRESSLEMLQTPVASTTVADAEATAAALAQSPARLLVVSPGVPATGPVLRGAAAAGIETWSEVELAWRIQQDSARPH
;
A
#
# COMPACT_ATOMS: atom_id res chain seq x y z
N MET A 1 -7.69 3.96 -29.03
CA MET A 1 -7.36 3.69 -28.65
C MET A 1 -7.18 3.54 -27.96
N THR A 2 -7.12 3.60 -28.12
CA THR A 2 -6.85 3.35 -27.45
C THR A 2 -6.47 3.22 -26.77
N SER A 3 -6.66 3.37 -26.96
CA SER A 3 -6.30 3.12 -26.26
C SER A 3 -5.70 2.85 -25.69
N LEU A 4 -5.65 2.93 -25.72
CA LEU A 4 -5.04 2.60 -25.14
C LEU A 4 -4.35 2.47 -24.84
N THR A 5 -4.50 2.64 -24.99
CA THR A 5 -3.88 2.48 -24.74
C THR A 5 -3.14 2.24 -24.16
N GLU A 6 -3.13 1.97 -23.95
CA GLU A 6 -2.44 1.56 -23.37
C GLU A 6 -1.42 1.55 -23.47
N VAL A 7 -0.99 1.88 -23.02
CA VAL A 7 0.06 1.91 -23.03
C VAL A 7 0.66 1.01 -22.50
N PRO A 8 1.00 0.48 -23.01
CA PRO A 8 1.51 -0.54 -22.55
C PRO A 8 2.68 -0.32 -21.86
N GLY A 9 3.22 -0.63 -21.48
CA GLY A 9 4.33 -0.49 -20.89
C GLY A 9 4.42 0.41 -19.82
N GLU A 10 3.52 0.97 -19.62
CA GLU A 10 3.54 1.79 -18.72
C GLU A 10 3.40 1.23 -17.64
N PRO A 11 4.03 1.18 -17.02
CA PRO A 11 4.05 0.52 -16.01
C PRO A 11 3.32 0.86 -15.15
N THR A 12 3.16 1.08 -15.50
CA THR A 12 2.96 1.34 -14.71
C THR A 12 2.01 1.22 -13.96
N SER A 13 1.99 1.49 -13.22
CA SER A 13 1.11 1.35 -12.18
C SER A 13 0.02 2.32 -12.29
N ALA A 14 -1.17 1.90 -12.03
CA ALA A 14 -2.31 2.79 -11.98
C ALA A 14 -2.17 3.78 -10.83
N VAL A 15 -1.33 3.46 -9.86
CA VAL A 15 -1.16 4.29 -8.68
C VAL A 15 -0.31 5.51 -8.97
N THR A 16 0.59 5.41 -9.93
CA THR A 16 1.52 6.50 -10.23
C THR A 16 1.25 7.18 -11.54
N GLY A 17 0.09 6.93 -12.13
CA GLY A 17 -0.25 7.54 -13.40
C GLY A 17 -0.31 9.06 -13.31
N PRO A 18 -0.08 9.75 -14.43
CA PRO A 18 -0.13 11.19 -14.43
C PRO A 18 -1.55 11.71 -14.32
N GLY A 19 -1.67 12.93 -13.93
CA GLY A 19 -2.91 13.64 -14.09
C GLY A 19 -3.93 13.52 -12.99
N GLY A 20 -3.82 12.56 -12.10
CA GLY A 20 -4.78 12.45 -11.02
C GLY A 20 -4.22 12.96 -9.71
N SER A 21 -5.08 13.37 -8.79
CA SER A 21 -4.65 13.60 -7.42
C SER A 21 -4.32 12.26 -6.79
N LEU A 22 -3.64 12.29 -5.67
CA LEU A 22 -3.35 11.06 -4.94
C LEU A 22 -4.65 10.37 -4.53
N SER A 23 -5.64 11.15 -4.09
CA SER A 23 -6.93 10.62 -3.73
C SER A 23 -7.60 9.92 -4.92
N ASP A 24 -7.52 10.52 -6.11
CA ASP A 24 -8.08 9.90 -7.30
C ASP A 24 -7.40 8.59 -7.61
N GLN A 25 -6.10 8.52 -7.41
CA GLN A 25 -5.34 7.31 -7.71
C GLN A 25 -5.61 6.19 -6.72
N LEU A 26 -5.81 6.53 -5.46
CA LEU A 26 -5.94 5.54 -4.40
C LEU A 26 -7.38 5.22 -4.02
N ASP A 27 -8.34 6.03 -4.43
CA ASP A 27 -9.73 5.78 -4.08
C ASP A 27 -10.17 4.44 -4.65
N GLY A 28 -10.60 3.54 -3.78
CA GLY A 28 -11.01 2.19 -4.16
C GLY A 28 -9.87 1.26 -4.49
N ALA A 29 -8.62 1.74 -4.50
CA ALA A 29 -7.48 0.88 -4.80
C ALA A 29 -7.16 -0.03 -3.62
N HIS A 30 -6.77 -1.27 -3.92
CA HIS A 30 -6.36 -2.20 -2.88
C HIS A 30 -4.90 -1.94 -2.52
N VAL A 31 -4.65 -1.68 -1.24
CA VAL A 31 -3.33 -1.35 -0.72
C VAL A 31 -3.02 -2.26 0.45
N ALA A 32 -1.86 -2.89 0.42
CA ALA A 32 -1.40 -3.71 1.54
C ALA A 32 -0.54 -2.85 2.47
N VAL A 33 -0.72 -3.03 3.77
CA VAL A 33 0.10 -2.38 4.79
C VAL A 33 0.74 -3.47 5.61
N VAL A 34 2.05 -3.48 5.68
CA VAL A 34 2.79 -4.47 6.44
C VAL A 34 3.51 -3.82 7.60
N GLY A 35 3.23 -4.31 8.80
CA GLY A 35 3.79 -3.76 10.02
C GLY A 35 2.91 -2.66 10.57
N LEU A 36 2.27 -2.93 11.72
CA LEU A 36 1.30 -2.00 12.20
C LEU A 36 1.84 -1.04 13.24
N GLY A 37 2.60 -1.32 14.09
CA GLY A 37 3.12 -0.39 15.06
C GLY A 37 2.47 0.99 15.07
N ARG A 38 3.11 1.94 15.72
CA ARG A 38 2.55 3.29 15.82
C ARG A 38 2.44 3.96 14.45
N THR A 39 3.50 3.90 13.67
CA THR A 39 3.51 4.52 12.35
C THR A 39 2.61 3.79 11.37
N GLY A 40 2.50 2.47 11.51
CA GLY A 40 1.62 1.69 10.65
C GLY A 40 0.17 2.08 10.82
N ARG A 41 -0.24 2.40 12.04
CA ARG A 41 -1.61 2.86 12.26
C ARG A 41 -1.86 4.21 11.61
N ALA A 42 -0.86 5.10 11.67
CA ALA A 42 -0.99 6.39 10.98
C ALA A 42 -1.09 6.21 9.47
N VAL A 43 -0.35 5.23 8.92
CA VAL A 43 -0.44 4.90 7.50
C VAL A 43 -1.85 4.42 7.14
N VAL A 44 -2.41 3.54 7.97
CA VAL A 44 -3.77 3.04 7.73
C VAL A 44 -4.77 4.20 7.73
N ASP A 45 -4.66 5.10 8.70
CA ASP A 45 -5.57 6.24 8.77
C ASP A 45 -5.45 7.13 7.55
N ALA A 46 -4.23 7.38 7.11
CA ALA A 46 -4.00 8.22 5.93
C ALA A 46 -4.58 7.59 4.67
N LEU A 47 -4.35 6.29 4.51
CA LEU A 47 -4.89 5.57 3.34
C LEU A 47 -6.41 5.51 3.36
N ALA A 48 -6.99 5.35 4.55
CA ALA A 48 -8.45 5.34 4.69
C ALA A 48 -9.03 6.69 4.28
N THR A 49 -8.37 7.78 4.65
CA THR A 49 -8.80 9.11 4.26
C THR A 49 -8.77 9.27 2.73
N LEU A 50 -7.85 8.60 2.07
CA LEU A 50 -7.74 8.64 0.62
C LEU A 50 -8.69 7.66 -0.07
N GLY A 51 -9.47 6.91 0.68
CA GLY A 51 -10.46 6.00 0.11
C GLY A 51 -9.93 4.64 -0.30
N ALA A 52 -8.73 4.28 0.11
CA ALA A 52 -8.13 3.01 -0.28
C ALA A 52 -8.81 1.83 0.46
N ARG A 53 -8.76 0.66 -0.17
CA ARG A 53 -9.18 -0.59 0.44
C ARG A 53 -7.94 -1.24 1.03
N ILE A 54 -7.87 -1.30 2.35
CA ILE A 54 -6.63 -1.58 3.06
C ILE A 54 -6.60 -3.02 3.55
N HIS A 55 -5.50 -3.72 3.26
CA HIS A 55 -5.25 -5.07 3.73
C HIS A 55 -4.03 -5.03 4.64
N VAL A 56 -4.23 -5.31 5.91
CA VAL A 56 -3.19 -5.13 6.92
C VAL A 56 -2.60 -6.47 7.31
N PHE A 57 -1.28 -6.53 7.36
CA PHE A 57 -0.52 -7.71 7.75
C PHE A 57 0.38 -7.36 8.92
N ASP A 58 0.34 -8.13 9.97
CA ASP A 58 1.24 -7.95 11.11
C ASP A 58 1.47 -9.32 11.74
N SER A 59 2.64 -9.50 12.32
CA SER A 59 2.96 -10.76 12.97
C SER A 59 2.32 -10.89 14.35
N ARG A 60 1.80 -9.79 14.88
CA ARG A 60 1.20 -9.79 16.22
C ARG A 60 -0.28 -9.51 16.13
N GLU A 61 -1.07 -10.44 16.63
CA GLU A 61 -2.51 -10.27 16.65
C GLU A 61 -2.91 -9.05 17.48
N SER A 62 -2.20 -8.79 18.57
CA SER A 62 -2.51 -7.65 19.42
C SER A 62 -2.39 -6.33 18.69
N SER A 63 -1.47 -6.22 17.74
CA SER A 63 -1.35 -5.01 16.94
C SER A 63 -2.58 -4.79 16.09
N LEU A 64 -3.10 -5.87 15.51
CA LEU A 64 -4.31 -5.79 14.69
C LEU A 64 -5.53 -5.44 15.52
N GLU A 65 -5.59 -5.93 16.74
CA GLU A 65 -6.71 -5.64 17.62
C GLU A 65 -6.78 -4.18 18.02
N MET A 66 -5.68 -3.47 17.93
CA MET A 66 -5.66 -2.05 18.26
C MET A 66 -6.12 -1.15 17.13
N LEU A 67 -6.36 -1.72 15.96
CA LEU A 67 -6.87 -0.92 14.87
C LEU A 67 -8.29 -0.47 15.15
N GLN A 68 -8.53 0.82 14.98
CA GLN A 68 -9.87 1.38 15.13
C GLN A 68 -10.45 1.81 13.79
N THR A 69 -9.62 1.93 12.79
CA THR A 69 -10.04 2.33 11.45
C THR A 69 -10.52 1.10 10.70
N PRO A 70 -11.68 1.14 10.07
CA PRO A 70 -12.14 0.00 9.27
C PRO A 70 -11.21 -0.28 8.11
N VAL A 71 -10.91 -1.55 7.90
CA VAL A 71 -10.05 -1.99 6.80
C VAL A 71 -10.70 -3.18 6.10
N ALA A 72 -10.23 -3.48 4.90
CA ALA A 72 -10.80 -4.56 4.10
C ALA A 72 -10.44 -5.93 4.68
N SER A 73 -9.24 -6.09 5.21
CA SER A 73 -8.85 -7.35 5.84
C SER A 73 -7.68 -7.15 6.79
N THR A 74 -7.57 -8.04 7.75
CA THR A 74 -6.41 -8.11 8.64
C THR A 74 -5.90 -9.54 8.64
N THR A 75 -4.59 -9.70 8.64
CA THR A 75 -3.97 -11.01 8.59
C THR A 75 -2.79 -11.05 9.55
N VAL A 76 -2.79 -12.06 10.43
CA VAL A 76 -1.65 -12.32 11.30
C VAL A 76 -0.71 -13.22 10.53
N ALA A 77 0.48 -12.74 10.24
CA ALA A 77 1.43 -13.50 9.43
C ALA A 77 2.86 -13.01 9.70
N ASP A 78 3.79 -13.96 9.71
CA ASP A 78 5.21 -13.59 9.75
C ASP A 78 5.63 -13.14 8.36
N ALA A 79 6.92 -12.82 8.20
CA ALA A 79 7.41 -12.28 6.95
C ALA A 79 7.23 -13.25 5.77
N GLU A 80 7.47 -14.53 6.01
CA GLU A 80 7.33 -15.52 4.95
C GLU A 80 5.88 -15.72 4.54
N ALA A 81 5.00 -15.82 5.53
CA ALA A 81 3.57 -15.98 5.26
C ALA A 81 2.99 -14.73 4.59
N THR A 82 3.50 -13.56 4.98
CA THR A 82 3.07 -12.30 4.36
C THR A 82 3.48 -12.28 2.89
N ALA A 83 4.70 -12.69 2.58
CA ALA A 83 5.16 -12.75 1.19
C ALA A 83 4.26 -13.67 0.35
N ALA A 84 3.91 -14.83 0.91
CA ALA A 84 3.03 -15.76 0.21
C ALA A 84 1.63 -15.17 0.01
N ALA A 85 1.12 -14.47 1.02
CA ALA A 85 -0.21 -13.87 0.95
C ALA A 85 -0.24 -12.73 -0.07
N LEU A 86 0.84 -11.99 -0.21
CA LEU A 86 0.89 -10.90 -1.19
C LEU A 86 0.73 -11.43 -2.62
N ALA A 87 1.22 -12.63 -2.89
CA ALA A 87 1.07 -13.22 -4.22
C ALA A 87 -0.40 -13.49 -4.56
N GLN A 88 -1.26 -13.63 -3.55
CA GLN A 88 -2.68 -13.90 -3.74
C GLN A 88 -3.53 -12.65 -3.53
N SER A 89 -2.92 -11.55 -3.15
CA SER A 89 -3.65 -10.34 -2.76
C SER A 89 -4.03 -9.52 -3.99
N PRO A 90 -5.16 -8.83 -3.94
CA PRO A 90 -5.51 -7.89 -5.02
C PRO A 90 -4.73 -6.58 -4.93
N ALA A 91 -3.85 -6.43 -3.94
CA ALA A 91 -3.17 -5.16 -3.71
C ALA A 91 -2.26 -4.79 -4.87
N ARG A 92 -2.26 -3.53 -5.22
CA ARG A 92 -1.38 -2.99 -6.24
C ARG A 92 -0.24 -2.20 -5.63
N LEU A 93 -0.40 -1.81 -4.39
CA LEU A 93 0.56 -1.00 -3.68
C LEU A 93 0.79 -1.63 -2.31
N LEU A 94 2.03 -1.63 -1.89
CA LEU A 94 2.41 -2.07 -0.55
C LEU A 94 3.05 -0.89 0.15
N VAL A 95 2.57 -0.56 1.35
CA VAL A 95 3.22 0.44 2.18
C VAL A 95 3.83 -0.28 3.37
N VAL A 96 5.12 -0.09 3.58
CA VAL A 96 5.85 -0.80 4.63
C VAL A 96 6.36 0.15 5.69
N SER A 97 6.37 -0.32 6.92
CA SER A 97 6.97 0.41 8.02
C SER A 97 8.49 0.25 7.99
N PRO A 98 9.22 1.14 8.67
CA PRO A 98 10.69 1.10 8.66
C PRO A 98 11.28 -0.20 9.19
N GLY A 99 10.52 -0.94 10.01
CA GLY A 99 11.02 -2.18 10.56
C GLY A 99 11.04 -3.35 9.57
N VAL A 100 10.45 -3.19 8.39
CA VAL A 100 10.42 -4.26 7.40
C VAL A 100 11.70 -4.20 6.57
N PRO A 101 12.52 -5.27 6.57
CA PRO A 101 13.80 -5.23 5.87
C PRO A 101 13.64 -5.09 4.35
N ALA A 102 14.44 -4.22 3.77
CA ALA A 102 14.39 -3.96 2.33
C ALA A 102 14.75 -5.18 1.49
N THR A 103 15.59 -6.05 2.03
CA THR A 103 16.02 -7.25 1.31
C THR A 103 15.34 -8.51 1.82
N GLY A 104 14.32 -8.34 2.67
CA GLY A 104 13.64 -9.49 3.27
C GLY A 104 12.57 -10.09 2.38
N PRO A 105 11.90 -11.14 2.87
CA PRO A 105 10.91 -11.87 2.07
C PRO A 105 9.72 -11.02 1.65
N VAL A 106 9.29 -10.07 2.49
CA VAL A 106 8.13 -9.25 2.17
C VAL A 106 8.36 -8.45 0.91
N LEU A 107 9.49 -7.74 0.83
CA LEU A 107 9.77 -6.89 -0.32
C LEU A 107 10.09 -7.73 -1.56
N ARG A 108 10.74 -8.87 -1.38
CA ARG A 108 10.98 -9.77 -2.50
C ARG A 108 9.66 -10.34 -3.03
N GLY A 109 8.75 -10.70 -2.11
CA GLY A 109 7.45 -11.21 -2.50
C GLY A 109 6.62 -10.17 -3.23
N ALA A 110 6.65 -8.93 -2.77
CA ALA A 110 5.94 -7.84 -3.43
C ALA A 110 6.49 -7.62 -4.84
N ALA A 111 7.81 -7.61 -4.99
CA ALA A 111 8.43 -7.43 -6.29
C ALA A 111 8.05 -8.56 -7.24
N ALA A 112 8.06 -9.79 -6.75
CA ALA A 112 7.70 -10.95 -7.58
C ALA A 112 6.24 -10.90 -8.00
N ALA A 113 5.38 -10.32 -7.17
CA ALA A 113 3.96 -10.20 -7.47
C ALA A 113 3.63 -8.95 -8.30
N GLY A 114 4.62 -8.13 -8.61
CA GLY A 114 4.39 -6.91 -9.38
C GLY A 114 3.75 -5.79 -8.58
N ILE A 115 3.89 -5.83 -7.27
CA ILE A 115 3.29 -4.83 -6.39
C ILE A 115 4.29 -3.70 -6.17
N GLU A 116 3.85 -2.47 -6.44
CA GLU A 116 4.67 -1.29 -6.17
C GLU A 116 4.80 -1.10 -4.67
N THR A 117 5.97 -0.70 -4.19
CA THR A 117 6.22 -0.56 -2.76
C THR A 117 6.62 0.86 -2.42
N TRP A 118 5.96 1.43 -1.42
CA TRP A 118 6.32 2.72 -0.86
C TRP A 118 6.67 2.53 0.61
N SER A 119 7.65 3.27 1.07
CA SER A 119 7.87 3.41 2.51
C SER A 119 6.81 4.37 3.06
N GLU A 120 6.68 4.40 4.38
CA GLU A 120 5.77 5.38 4.98
C GLU A 120 6.24 6.80 4.70
N VAL A 121 7.55 7.01 4.57
CA VAL A 121 8.10 8.32 4.24
C VAL A 121 7.67 8.73 2.83
N GLU A 122 7.71 7.80 1.90
CA GLU A 122 7.26 8.06 0.54
C GLU A 122 5.79 8.43 0.52
N LEU A 123 4.96 7.69 1.27
CA LEU A 123 3.55 7.99 1.34
C LEU A 123 3.32 9.40 1.88
N ALA A 124 4.00 9.74 2.97
CA ALA A 124 3.86 11.05 3.58
C ALA A 124 4.26 12.16 2.61
N TRP A 125 5.35 11.94 1.88
CA TRP A 125 5.82 12.91 0.91
C TRP A 125 4.79 13.10 -0.22
N ARG A 126 4.22 12.01 -0.70
CA ARG A 126 3.22 12.10 -1.77
C ARG A 126 1.96 12.81 -1.31
N ILE A 127 1.55 12.57 -0.07
CA ILE A 127 0.40 13.26 0.50
C ILE A 127 0.69 14.76 0.58
N GLN A 128 1.89 15.12 1.01
CA GLN A 128 2.27 16.51 1.13
C GLN A 128 2.31 17.19 -0.24
N GLN A 129 2.85 16.51 -1.24
CA GLN A 129 2.88 17.06 -2.60
C GLN A 129 1.49 17.25 -3.15
N ASP A 130 0.61 16.30 -2.89
CA ASP A 130 -0.76 16.38 -3.37
C ASP A 130 -1.50 17.55 -2.73
N SER A 131 -1.30 17.75 -1.43
CA SER A 131 -1.93 18.87 -0.71
C SER A 131 -1.44 20.22 -1.18
N ALA A 132 -0.21 20.29 -1.67
CA ALA A 132 0.38 21.55 -2.12
C ALA A 132 0.04 21.89 -3.55
N ARG A 133 -0.60 20.99 -4.28
CA ARG A 133 -0.92 21.23 -5.69
C ARG A 133 -2.00 22.29 -5.82
N PRO A 134 -1.85 23.18 -6.77
CA PRO A 134 -2.94 24.14 -7.04
C PRO A 134 -4.10 23.40 -7.68
N HIS A 135 -5.26 23.91 -7.48
CA HIS A 135 -6.49 23.29 -8.01
C HIS A 135 -7.13 24.13 -9.06
#